data_586dcaad9ad1cfbf6651a746fb157c9c
#
_entry.id   586dcaad9ad1cfbf6651a746fb157c9c
#
_cell.length_a   1.000
_cell.length_b   1.000
_cell.length_c   1.000
_cell.angle_alpha   90.00
_cell.angle_beta   90.00
_cell.angle_gamma   90.00
#
_symmetry.space_group_name_H-M   'P 1'
#
loop_
_entity.id
_entity.type
_entity.pdbx_description
1 polymer ?
#
loop_
_entity_poly.entity_id
_entity_poly.type
_entity_poly.pdbx_seq_one_letter_code
_entity_poly.pdbx_strand_id
1 'polypeptide(L)'
;MDDLQRLVAIDAIKDLFAKKLRYMDLKQWDDYASLHTADAYSETWKHSLPTASQPVSAEGERGRVVGPAAIAGQLARVFEHPAPITSVHHCHAAEIEFLSDTEAKGIWSMEDSLWWQNGAVEEHLHGYGHYHETFRKEGGRWLFASRRLIRLRVDHTPDFWSRLTA
;
A
#
# COMPACT_ATOMS: atom_id res chain seq x y z
N MET A 1 -9.64 -25.09 8.49
CA MET A 1 -10.41 -24.78 7.23
C MET A 1 -10.36 -25.96 6.30
N ASP A 2 -11.50 -26.38 5.74
CA ASP A 2 -11.56 -27.28 4.59
C ASP A 2 -11.21 -26.55 3.28
N ASP A 3 -11.09 -27.29 2.16
CA ASP A 3 -10.65 -26.70 0.88
C ASP A 3 -11.62 -25.64 0.35
N LEU A 4 -12.93 -25.82 0.52
CA LEU A 4 -13.93 -24.85 0.10
C LEU A 4 -13.81 -23.57 0.94
N GLN A 5 -13.71 -23.70 2.24
CA GLN A 5 -13.53 -22.56 3.16
C GLN A 5 -12.24 -21.82 2.83
N ARG A 6 -11.18 -22.53 2.46
CA ARG A 6 -9.90 -21.93 2.05
C ARG A 6 -10.05 -21.14 0.75
N LEU A 7 -10.74 -21.69 -0.26
CA LEU A 7 -10.97 -20.97 -1.52
C LEU A 7 -11.80 -19.70 -1.33
N VAL A 8 -12.87 -19.79 -0.52
CA VAL A 8 -13.69 -18.62 -0.17
C VAL A 8 -12.87 -17.55 0.58
N ALA A 9 -11.98 -17.97 1.49
CA ALA A 9 -11.11 -17.05 2.19
C ALA A 9 -10.08 -16.39 1.27
N ILE A 10 -9.51 -17.12 0.31
CA ILE A 10 -8.61 -16.56 -0.71
C ILE A 10 -9.33 -15.50 -1.53
N ASP A 11 -10.53 -15.78 -2.00
CA ASP A 11 -11.33 -14.83 -2.77
C ASP A 11 -11.66 -13.57 -1.97
N ALA A 12 -12.09 -13.74 -0.72
CA ALA A 12 -12.37 -12.62 0.18
C ALA A 12 -11.12 -11.73 0.45
N ILE A 13 -9.94 -12.32 0.60
CA ILE A 13 -8.68 -11.57 0.77
C ILE A 13 -8.31 -10.82 -0.52
N LYS A 14 -8.51 -11.43 -1.69
CA LYS A 14 -8.29 -10.77 -2.99
C LYS A 14 -9.25 -9.59 -3.20
N ASP A 15 -10.53 -9.76 -2.88
CA ASP A 15 -11.53 -8.68 -2.95
C ASP A 15 -11.18 -7.52 -1.99
N LEU A 16 -10.78 -7.86 -0.75
CA LEU A 16 -10.29 -6.87 0.21
C LEU A 16 -9.11 -6.08 -0.35
N PHE A 17 -8.15 -6.76 -1.00
CA PHE A 17 -6.98 -6.11 -1.58
C PHE A 17 -7.36 -5.21 -2.76
N ALA A 18 -8.25 -5.66 -3.64
CA ALA A 18 -8.75 -4.86 -4.76
C ALA A 18 -9.45 -3.57 -4.27
N LYS A 19 -10.28 -3.67 -3.22
CA LYS A 19 -10.92 -2.50 -2.57
C LYS A 19 -9.88 -1.53 -2.04
N LYS A 20 -8.81 -2.01 -1.39
CA LYS A 20 -7.72 -1.17 -0.88
C LYS A 20 -7.12 -0.28 -1.97
N LEU A 21 -6.77 -0.86 -3.13
CA LEU A 21 -6.17 -0.11 -4.24
C LEU A 21 -7.15 0.92 -4.79
N ARG A 22 -8.40 0.50 -5.04
CA ARG A 22 -9.44 1.39 -5.55
C ARG A 22 -9.73 2.56 -4.60
N TYR A 23 -9.85 2.32 -3.29
CA TYR A 23 -10.07 3.38 -2.32
C TYR A 23 -8.90 4.36 -2.23
N MET A 24 -7.68 3.85 -2.34
CA MET A 24 -6.47 4.69 -2.36
C MET A 24 -6.43 5.57 -3.61
N ASP A 25 -6.70 5.04 -4.80
CA ASP A 25 -6.71 5.79 -6.05
C ASP A 25 -7.84 6.82 -6.11
N LEU A 26 -9.01 6.50 -5.55
CA LEU A 26 -10.15 7.40 -5.46
C LEU A 26 -10.11 8.34 -4.24
N LYS A 27 -9.06 8.28 -3.39
CA LYS A 27 -8.92 9.10 -2.18
C LYS A 27 -10.07 8.90 -1.17
N GLN A 28 -10.65 7.71 -1.13
CA GLN A 28 -11.72 7.32 -0.21
C GLN A 28 -11.13 6.86 1.13
N TRP A 29 -10.61 7.82 1.91
CA TRP A 29 -9.77 7.52 3.07
C TRP A 29 -10.51 6.85 4.23
N ASP A 30 -11.78 7.18 4.45
CA ASP A 30 -12.62 6.54 5.48
C ASP A 30 -12.89 5.07 5.10
N ASP A 31 -13.24 4.83 3.84
CA ASP A 31 -13.42 3.48 3.32
C ASP A 31 -12.10 2.69 3.39
N TYR A 32 -10.99 3.32 3.02
CA TYR A 32 -9.66 2.72 3.14
C TYR A 32 -9.33 2.34 4.58
N ALA A 33 -9.58 3.24 5.54
CA ALA A 33 -9.37 2.98 6.97
C ALA A 33 -10.20 1.78 7.46
N SER A 34 -11.46 1.66 7.01
CA SER A 34 -12.39 0.59 7.39
C SER A 34 -11.95 -0.82 7.00
N LEU A 35 -10.95 -0.96 6.13
CA LEU A 35 -10.38 -2.24 5.70
C LEU A 35 -9.37 -2.82 6.70
N HIS A 36 -9.03 -2.10 7.77
CA HIS A 36 -7.95 -2.44 8.69
C HIS A 36 -8.45 -2.86 10.07
N THR A 37 -7.67 -3.71 10.75
CA THR A 37 -7.90 -4.00 12.18
C THR A 37 -7.58 -2.77 13.03
N ALA A 38 -8.15 -2.68 14.23
CA ALA A 38 -7.97 -1.51 15.10
C ALA A 38 -6.50 -1.23 15.46
N ASP A 39 -5.70 -2.27 15.55
CA ASP A 39 -4.26 -2.25 15.85
C ASP A 39 -3.36 -2.39 14.61
N ALA A 40 -3.94 -2.29 13.41
CA ALA A 40 -3.18 -2.40 12.16
C ALA A 40 -2.02 -1.42 12.11
N TYR A 41 -0.92 -1.82 11.47
CA TYR A 41 0.20 -0.92 11.26
C TYR A 41 0.71 -0.97 9.82
N SER A 42 1.23 0.19 9.36
CA SER A 42 1.95 0.32 8.11
C SER A 42 3.41 0.63 8.38
N GLU A 43 4.33 -0.13 7.81
CA GLU A 43 5.75 0.19 7.86
C GLU A 43 6.08 1.23 6.79
N THR A 44 6.81 2.26 7.20
CA THR A 44 7.23 3.38 6.36
C THR A 44 8.74 3.55 6.43
N TRP A 45 9.32 4.19 5.41
CA TRP A 45 10.72 4.59 5.45
C TRP A 45 10.88 5.82 6.32
N LYS A 46 11.88 5.84 7.22
CA LYS A 46 12.13 6.99 8.08
C LYS A 46 12.88 8.14 7.40
N HIS A 47 13.79 7.88 6.46
CA HIS A 47 14.80 8.88 6.09
C HIS A 47 15.19 9.02 4.62
N SER A 48 14.70 8.21 3.71
CA SER A 48 14.98 8.43 2.28
C SER A 48 13.93 7.83 1.39
N LEU A 49 13.52 8.62 0.43
CA LEU A 49 12.76 8.12 -0.70
C LEU A 49 13.72 7.35 -1.61
N PRO A 50 13.32 6.18 -2.13
CA PRO A 50 14.16 5.45 -3.06
C PRO A 50 14.39 6.30 -4.31
N THR A 51 15.65 6.49 -4.67
CA THR A 51 16.01 7.09 -5.95
C THR A 51 16.10 6.00 -7.02
N ALA A 52 15.90 6.33 -8.29
CA ALA A 52 15.91 5.39 -9.41
C ALA A 52 17.20 4.55 -9.53
N SER A 53 18.28 4.99 -8.89
CA SER A 53 19.60 4.35 -8.95
C SER A 53 19.95 3.47 -7.76
N GLN A 54 19.10 3.41 -6.72
CA GLN A 54 19.39 2.61 -5.53
C GLN A 54 18.41 1.45 -5.38
N PRO A 55 18.88 0.21 -5.32
CA PRO A 55 18.02 -0.89 -4.90
C PRO A 55 17.51 -0.58 -3.50
N VAL A 56 16.21 -0.66 -3.31
CA VAL A 56 15.60 -0.47 -2.00
C VAL A 56 15.96 -1.68 -1.14
N SER A 57 17.02 -1.54 -0.33
CA SER A 57 17.37 -2.61 0.60
C SER A 57 16.22 -2.83 1.59
N ALA A 58 15.90 -4.08 1.84
CA ALA A 58 14.92 -4.45 2.88
C ALA A 58 15.40 -4.08 4.31
N GLU A 59 16.62 -3.59 4.45
CA GLU A 59 17.36 -3.44 5.71
C GLU A 59 17.44 -1.99 6.26
N GLY A 60 16.72 -1.03 5.66
CA GLY A 60 16.69 0.33 6.17
C GLY A 60 15.86 0.47 7.46
N GLU A 61 16.18 1.49 8.28
CA GLU A 61 15.38 1.82 9.46
C GLU A 61 13.95 2.21 9.05
N ARG A 62 12.95 1.53 9.61
CA ARG A 62 11.54 1.72 9.28
C ARG A 62 10.79 2.33 10.45
N GLY A 63 9.96 3.32 10.14
CA GLY A 63 8.94 3.81 11.05
C GLY A 63 7.69 2.93 10.97
N ARG A 64 6.84 3.02 11.98
CA ARG A 64 5.51 2.44 11.98
C ARG A 64 4.46 3.51 12.21
N VAL A 65 3.40 3.44 11.41
CA VAL A 65 2.17 4.20 11.67
C VAL A 65 1.12 3.18 12.11
N VAL A 66 0.55 3.40 13.28
CA VAL A 66 -0.36 2.45 13.91
C VAL A 66 -1.78 3.03 13.96
N GLY A 67 -2.74 2.19 13.63
CA GLY A 67 -4.16 2.49 13.64
C GLY A 67 -4.70 2.96 12.27
N PRO A 68 -5.94 2.53 11.94
CA PRO A 68 -6.55 2.78 10.63
C PRO A 68 -6.59 4.25 10.23
N ALA A 69 -7.04 5.13 11.13
CA ALA A 69 -7.14 6.57 10.86
C ALA A 69 -5.77 7.22 10.64
N ALA A 70 -4.73 6.79 11.39
CA ALA A 70 -3.38 7.31 11.23
C ALA A 70 -2.76 6.86 9.90
N ILE A 71 -2.99 5.60 9.50
CA ILE A 71 -2.53 5.05 8.22
C ILE A 71 -3.18 5.80 7.06
N ALA A 72 -4.50 5.95 7.06
CA ALA A 72 -5.25 6.68 6.04
C ALA A 72 -4.84 8.16 6.00
N GLY A 73 -4.71 8.81 7.15
CA GLY A 73 -4.30 10.21 7.25
C GLY A 73 -2.88 10.47 6.77
N GLN A 74 -1.95 9.51 6.95
CA GLN A 74 -0.61 9.61 6.36
C GLN A 74 -0.67 9.55 4.82
N LEU A 75 -1.45 8.63 4.27
CA LEU A 75 -1.63 8.54 2.82
C LEU A 75 -2.31 9.79 2.26
N ALA A 76 -3.37 10.28 2.89
CA ALA A 76 -4.05 11.50 2.49
C ALA A 76 -3.06 12.67 2.38
N ARG A 77 -2.20 12.87 3.39
CA ARG A 77 -1.17 13.91 3.33
C ARG A 77 -0.22 13.75 2.15
N VAL A 78 0.22 12.52 1.88
CA VAL A 78 1.15 12.26 0.76
C VAL A 78 0.46 12.47 -0.59
N PHE A 79 -0.81 12.08 -0.72
CA PHE A 79 -1.50 12.10 -2.01
C PHE A 79 -2.22 13.42 -2.32
N GLU A 80 -2.52 14.24 -1.32
CA GLU A 80 -3.30 15.46 -1.50
C GLU A 80 -2.51 16.76 -1.27
N HIS A 81 -1.38 16.68 -0.54
CA HIS A 81 -0.62 17.87 -0.16
C HIS A 81 0.86 17.77 -0.54
N PRO A 82 1.52 18.90 -0.84
CA PRO A 82 0.94 20.23 -1.12
C PRO A 82 0.21 20.30 -2.46
N ALA A 83 0.45 19.34 -3.37
CA ALA A 83 -0.21 19.23 -4.67
C ALA A 83 -0.84 17.82 -4.79
N PRO A 84 -2.09 17.72 -5.28
CA PRO A 84 -2.75 16.44 -5.42
C PRO A 84 -2.04 15.54 -6.43
N ILE A 85 -1.95 14.25 -6.09
CA ILE A 85 -1.44 13.19 -6.97
C ILE A 85 -2.61 12.46 -7.61
N THR A 86 -2.59 12.29 -8.92
CA THR A 86 -3.33 11.24 -9.61
C THR A 86 -2.54 9.95 -9.46
N SER A 87 -3.18 8.88 -9.00
CA SER A 87 -2.53 7.59 -8.80
C SER A 87 -3.30 6.46 -9.43
N VAL A 88 -2.56 5.49 -9.93
CA VAL A 88 -3.08 4.21 -10.43
C VAL A 88 -2.20 3.11 -9.87
N HIS A 89 -2.79 2.22 -9.09
CA HIS A 89 -2.10 1.08 -8.51
C HIS A 89 -2.60 -0.20 -9.16
N HIS A 90 -1.66 -1.02 -9.61
CA HIS A 90 -1.95 -2.37 -10.11
C HIS A 90 -1.29 -3.42 -9.22
N CYS A 91 -1.97 -4.52 -9.04
CA CYS A 91 -1.40 -5.71 -8.42
C CYS A 91 -1.69 -6.93 -9.27
N HIS A 92 -0.67 -7.76 -9.40
CA HIS A 92 -0.72 -9.01 -10.14
C HIS A 92 -1.15 -10.17 -9.22
N ALA A 93 -0.79 -11.38 -9.57
CA ALA A 93 -1.12 -12.57 -8.80
C ALA A 93 -0.60 -12.49 -7.35
N ALA A 94 -1.40 -13.01 -6.44
CA ALA A 94 -1.09 -13.06 -5.03
C ALA A 94 -0.57 -14.43 -4.62
N GLU A 95 0.43 -14.45 -3.74
CA GLU A 95 0.78 -15.60 -2.92
C GLU A 95 0.07 -15.42 -1.57
N ILE A 96 -0.80 -16.37 -1.18
CA ILE A 96 -1.53 -16.30 0.09
C ILE A 96 -1.27 -17.57 0.89
N GLU A 97 -0.78 -17.41 2.12
CA GLU A 97 -0.53 -18.46 3.07
C GLU A 97 -1.39 -18.25 4.33
N PHE A 98 -2.16 -19.27 4.72
CA PHE A 98 -2.92 -19.26 5.96
C PHE A 98 -2.06 -19.74 7.12
N LEU A 99 -2.00 -18.95 8.18
CA LEU A 99 -1.32 -19.28 9.42
C LEU A 99 -2.26 -19.97 10.40
N SER A 100 -3.57 -19.66 10.28
CA SER A 100 -4.66 -20.27 11.03
C SER A 100 -5.99 -20.09 10.29
N ASP A 101 -7.11 -20.47 10.87
CA ASP A 101 -8.45 -20.21 10.32
C ASP A 101 -8.82 -18.71 10.32
N THR A 102 -8.07 -17.90 11.06
CA THR A 102 -8.33 -16.46 11.22
C THR A 102 -7.15 -15.57 10.93
N GLU A 103 -6.01 -16.12 10.52
CA GLU A 103 -4.81 -15.37 10.19
C GLU A 103 -4.20 -15.84 8.87
N ALA A 104 -3.78 -14.89 8.06
CA ALA A 104 -3.10 -15.14 6.79
C ALA A 104 -2.02 -14.08 6.54
N LYS A 105 -1.08 -14.42 5.67
CA LYS A 105 -0.14 -13.46 5.06
C LYS A 105 -0.21 -13.57 3.55
N GLY A 106 0.17 -12.50 2.87
CA GLY A 106 0.19 -12.50 1.41
C GLY A 106 1.25 -11.58 0.84
N ILE A 107 1.68 -11.92 -0.36
CA ILE A 107 2.62 -11.12 -1.16
C ILE A 107 1.98 -10.86 -2.51
N TRP A 108 1.97 -9.60 -2.93
CA TRP A 108 1.50 -9.17 -4.24
C TRP A 108 2.62 -8.48 -5.00
N SER A 109 2.94 -8.94 -6.19
CA SER A 109 3.71 -8.14 -7.14
C SER A 109 2.88 -6.92 -7.51
N MET A 110 3.50 -5.74 -7.49
CA MET A 110 2.80 -4.50 -7.69
C MET A 110 3.57 -3.54 -8.59
N GLU A 111 2.81 -2.69 -9.25
CA GLU A 111 3.29 -1.45 -9.84
C GLU A 111 2.34 -0.31 -9.50
N ASP A 112 2.87 0.90 -9.42
CA ASP A 112 2.09 2.12 -9.28
C ASP A 112 2.60 3.22 -10.19
N SER A 113 1.68 3.99 -10.71
CA SER A 113 1.96 5.19 -11.48
C SER A 113 1.35 6.38 -10.77
N LEU A 114 2.14 7.42 -10.58
CA LEU A 114 1.77 8.63 -9.86
C LEU A 114 2.08 9.85 -10.73
N TRP A 115 1.15 10.81 -10.80
CA TRP A 115 1.31 12.07 -11.55
C TRP A 115 0.88 13.25 -10.71
N TRP A 116 1.58 14.37 -10.87
CA TRP A 116 1.16 15.66 -10.32
C TRP A 116 1.63 16.82 -11.18
N GLN A 117 0.94 17.98 -11.10
CA GLN A 117 1.29 19.17 -11.87
C GLN A 117 2.28 20.04 -11.11
N ASN A 118 3.45 20.27 -11.70
CA ASN A 118 4.49 21.17 -11.24
C ASN A 118 4.54 22.39 -12.17
N GLY A 119 3.69 23.37 -11.92
CA GLY A 119 3.48 24.47 -12.85
C GLY A 119 2.94 23.98 -14.20
N ALA A 120 3.70 24.19 -15.27
CA ALA A 120 3.35 23.73 -16.62
C ALA A 120 3.85 22.31 -16.95
N VAL A 121 4.60 21.66 -16.04
CA VAL A 121 5.19 20.34 -16.25
C VAL A 121 4.38 19.30 -15.47
N GLU A 122 4.06 18.18 -16.10
CA GLU A 122 3.54 17.01 -15.43
C GLU A 122 4.69 16.13 -14.97
N GLU A 123 4.86 16.03 -13.66
CA GLU A 123 5.81 15.12 -13.05
C GLU A 123 5.19 13.74 -12.89
N HIS A 124 5.99 12.70 -13.08
CA HIS A 124 5.51 11.33 -12.92
C HIS A 124 6.52 10.43 -12.21
N LEU A 125 5.98 9.39 -11.58
CA LEU A 125 6.72 8.27 -11.00
C LEU A 125 6.06 6.97 -11.43
N HIS A 126 6.89 5.98 -11.78
CA HIS A 126 6.46 4.60 -11.93
C HIS A 126 7.30 3.72 -11.00
N GLY A 127 6.63 3.03 -10.10
CA GLY A 127 7.27 2.20 -9.09
C GLY A 127 6.90 0.73 -9.24
N TYR A 128 7.86 -0.14 -8.92
CA TYR A 128 7.73 -1.60 -8.99
C TYR A 128 8.16 -2.21 -7.66
N GLY A 129 7.46 -3.27 -7.24
CA GLY A 129 7.81 -3.91 -5.97
C GLY A 129 6.86 -5.01 -5.53
N HIS A 130 6.86 -5.25 -4.24
CA HIS A 130 5.98 -6.21 -3.58
C HIS A 130 5.32 -5.60 -2.35
N TYR A 131 4.01 -5.80 -2.23
CA TYR A 131 3.32 -5.62 -0.96
C TYR A 131 3.43 -6.91 -0.16
N HIS A 132 3.89 -6.79 1.08
CA HIS A 132 3.82 -7.83 2.10
C HIS A 132 2.75 -7.42 3.10
N GLU A 133 1.71 -8.23 3.20
CA GLU A 133 0.54 -7.91 4.02
C GLU A 133 0.27 -9.06 4.99
N THR A 134 -0.25 -8.75 6.16
CA THR A 134 -0.87 -9.76 7.03
C THR A 134 -2.34 -9.43 7.21
N PHE A 135 -3.12 -10.47 7.40
CA PHE A 135 -4.57 -10.39 7.50
C PHE A 135 -5.05 -11.08 8.75
N ARG A 136 -6.11 -10.53 9.34
CA ARG A 136 -6.82 -11.14 10.46
C ARG A 136 -8.32 -11.12 10.17
N LYS A 137 -9.00 -12.21 10.53
CA LYS A 137 -10.44 -12.34 10.39
C LYS A 137 -11.12 -11.94 11.68
N GLU A 138 -11.88 -10.85 11.66
CA GLU A 138 -12.64 -10.32 12.78
C GLU A 138 -14.11 -10.15 12.40
N GLY A 139 -15.03 -10.59 13.26
CA GLY A 139 -16.46 -10.52 12.98
C GLY A 139 -16.87 -11.19 11.65
N GLY A 140 -16.17 -12.27 11.26
CA GLY A 140 -16.41 -12.97 9.99
C GLY A 140 -15.78 -12.32 8.75
N ARG A 141 -15.13 -11.16 8.86
CA ARG A 141 -14.52 -10.41 7.76
C ARG A 141 -13.00 -10.45 7.84
N TRP A 142 -12.32 -10.62 6.71
CA TRP A 142 -10.88 -10.41 6.62
C TRP A 142 -10.57 -8.92 6.60
N LEU A 143 -9.53 -8.52 7.34
CA LEU A 143 -9.03 -7.15 7.47
C LEU A 143 -7.51 -7.15 7.37
N PHE A 144 -6.91 -6.03 6.93
CA PHE A 144 -5.47 -5.83 6.98
C PHE A 144 -5.01 -5.65 8.44
N ALA A 145 -4.02 -6.43 8.87
CA ALA A 145 -3.38 -6.30 10.17
C ALA A 145 -2.00 -5.62 10.06
N SER A 146 -1.30 -5.80 8.96
CA SER A 146 -0.07 -5.04 8.68
C SER A 146 0.17 -4.87 7.20
N ARG A 147 0.98 -3.86 6.87
CA ARG A 147 1.41 -3.55 5.51
C ARG A 147 2.89 -3.21 5.48
N ARG A 148 3.59 -3.74 4.48
CA ARG A 148 4.96 -3.37 4.12
C ARG A 148 5.10 -3.33 2.60
N LEU A 149 5.57 -2.21 2.06
CA LEU A 149 5.94 -2.12 0.64
C LEU A 149 7.47 -2.26 0.53
N ILE A 150 7.91 -3.20 -0.32
CA ILE A 150 9.30 -3.36 -0.72
C ILE A 150 9.41 -2.96 -2.18
N ARG A 151 10.12 -1.86 -2.46
CA ARG A 151 10.38 -1.39 -3.81
C ARG A 151 11.55 -2.14 -4.42
N LEU A 152 11.40 -2.58 -5.66
CA LEU A 152 12.49 -3.14 -6.47
C LEU A 152 13.10 -2.08 -7.38
N ARG A 153 12.25 -1.19 -7.90
CA ARG A 153 12.64 -0.12 -8.82
C ARG A 153 11.67 1.04 -8.72
N VAL A 154 12.18 2.24 -8.92
CA VAL A 154 11.38 3.46 -9.09
C VAL A 154 11.99 4.28 -10.22
N ASP A 155 11.20 4.56 -11.24
CA ASP A 155 11.51 5.47 -12.32
C ASP A 155 10.70 6.75 -12.11
N HIS A 156 11.31 7.93 -12.21
CA HIS A 156 10.60 9.19 -12.02
C HIS A 156 11.25 10.34 -12.77
N THR A 157 10.48 11.39 -13.04
CA THR A 157 10.99 12.65 -13.55
C THR A 157 11.88 13.34 -12.51
N PRO A 158 12.84 14.19 -12.93
CA PRO A 158 13.83 14.78 -12.01
C PRO A 158 13.21 15.49 -10.80
N ASP A 159 12.10 16.21 -11.01
CA ASP A 159 11.50 17.06 -9.99
C ASP A 159 10.29 16.45 -9.28
N PHE A 160 10.01 15.15 -9.51
CA PHE A 160 8.86 14.49 -8.90
C PHE A 160 8.81 14.68 -7.36
N TRP A 161 9.95 14.62 -6.69
CA TRP A 161 10.04 14.71 -5.23
C TRP A 161 10.06 16.14 -4.69
N SER A 162 10.18 17.16 -5.55
CA SER A 162 10.25 18.56 -5.12
C SER A 162 8.99 19.00 -4.35
N ARG A 163 7.84 18.36 -4.63
CA ARG A 163 6.57 18.62 -3.91
C ARG A 163 6.63 18.32 -2.40
N LEU A 164 7.55 17.49 -1.95
CA LEU A 164 7.69 17.16 -0.53
C LEU A 164 8.62 18.10 0.23
N THR A 165 9.31 18.97 -0.49
CA THR A 165 10.28 19.93 0.05
C THR A 165 9.82 21.39 -0.05
N ALA A 166 8.65 21.63 -0.66
CA ALA A 166 8.06 22.94 -0.87
C ALA A 166 7.22 23.44 0.33
#